data_da1afb653e16c567fa84d0cfb23336fd
#
_entry.id   da1afb653e16c567fa84d0cfb23336fd
#
_cell.length_a   1.000
_cell.length_b   1.000
_cell.length_c   1.000
_cell.angle_alpha   90.00
_cell.angle_beta   90.00
_cell.angle_gamma   90.00
#
_symmetry.space_group_name_H-M   'P 1'
#
loop_
_entity.id
_entity.type
_entity.pdbx_description
1 polymer ?
#
loop_
_entity_poly.entity_id
_entity_poly.type
_entity_poly.pdbx_seq_one_letter_code
_entity_poly.pdbx_strand_id
1 'polypeptide(L)'
;YGAGGPSFVHAMINLADGTRPTLKVVSDQFGNPTSALAVARELREILKRPELVGTYHMTCEGEASWHEFALEIFERMGISQKVLPCATEEFPRPAPRPANSRLEKMMLLLSGLPPMPDWKDALGEFLAKEFKNRK
;
A
#
# COMPACT_ATOMS: atom_id res chain seq x y z
N TYR A 1 -4.88 -1.82 -0.28
CA TYR A 1 -5.19 -2.26 -1.64
C TYR A 1 -5.57 -3.75 -1.64
N GLY A 2 -6.41 -4.17 -2.59
CA GLY A 2 -6.90 -5.53 -2.68
C GLY A 2 -7.69 -5.77 -3.96
N ALA A 3 -8.04 -7.04 -4.22
CA ALA A 3 -8.91 -7.43 -5.31
C ALA A 3 -10.36 -6.96 -5.07
N GLY A 4 -11.12 -6.78 -6.15
CA GLY A 4 -12.56 -6.52 -6.08
C GLY A 4 -12.99 -5.07 -5.89
N GLY A 5 -12.09 -4.09 -6.04
CA GLY A 5 -12.47 -2.69 -5.98
C GLY A 5 -11.37 -1.72 -6.43
N PRO A 6 -11.72 -0.47 -6.69
CA PRO A 6 -10.74 0.54 -7.06
C PRO A 6 -9.76 0.78 -5.91
N SER A 7 -8.47 0.83 -6.23
CA SER A 7 -7.41 1.14 -5.27
C SER A 7 -6.37 2.07 -5.92
N PHE A 8 -5.46 2.60 -5.11
CA PHE A 8 -4.35 3.40 -5.62
C PHE A 8 -3.53 2.64 -6.69
N VAL A 9 -3.31 1.33 -6.49
CA VAL A 9 -2.59 0.48 -7.46
C VAL A 9 -3.30 0.48 -8.81
N HIS A 10 -4.61 0.23 -8.82
CA HIS A 10 -5.43 0.26 -10.06
C HIS A 10 -5.42 1.64 -10.69
N ALA A 11 -5.53 2.70 -9.87
CA ALA A 11 -5.51 4.08 -10.36
C ALA A 11 -4.18 4.42 -11.06
N MET A 12 -3.04 4.05 -10.46
CA MET A 12 -1.72 4.29 -11.07
C MET A 12 -1.56 3.54 -12.39
N ILE A 13 -1.88 2.25 -12.43
CA ILE A 13 -1.80 1.45 -13.66
C ILE A 13 -2.71 1.99 -14.77
N ASN A 14 -3.91 2.46 -14.42
CA ASN A 14 -4.84 3.04 -15.40
C ASN A 14 -4.40 4.44 -15.88
N LEU A 15 -3.73 5.23 -15.03
CA LEU A 15 -3.21 6.54 -15.40
C LEU A 15 -1.98 6.46 -16.32
N ALA A 16 -1.28 5.32 -16.31
CA ALA A 16 -0.15 5.05 -17.20
C ALA A 16 -0.60 4.51 -18.57
N ASP A 17 -1.64 5.11 -19.14
CA ASP A 17 -2.27 4.74 -20.41
C ASP A 17 -1.54 5.32 -21.65
N GLY A 18 -0.42 6.00 -21.44
CA GLY A 18 0.36 6.68 -22.51
C GLY A 18 -0.19 8.06 -22.93
N THR A 19 -1.33 8.49 -22.42
CA THR A 19 -1.92 9.79 -22.76
C THR A 19 -1.23 10.95 -22.02
N ARG A 20 -0.59 10.67 -20.90
CA ARG A 20 0.10 11.65 -20.03
C ARG A 20 1.60 11.45 -20.08
N PRO A 21 2.37 12.46 -20.52
CA PRO A 21 3.84 12.34 -20.58
C PRO A 21 4.46 12.22 -19.18
N THR A 22 3.78 12.74 -18.16
CA THR A 22 4.29 12.76 -16.79
C THR A 22 3.12 12.71 -15.80
N LEU A 23 3.29 11.92 -14.74
CA LEU A 23 2.39 11.93 -13.58
C LEU A 23 3.07 12.67 -12.42
N LYS A 24 2.30 13.44 -11.65
CA LYS A 24 2.72 14.01 -10.38
C LYS A 24 2.09 13.22 -9.24
N VAL A 25 2.89 12.81 -8.26
CA VAL A 25 2.41 12.05 -7.11
C VAL A 25 3.01 12.63 -5.82
N VAL A 26 2.18 12.77 -4.79
CA VAL A 26 2.55 13.35 -3.50
C VAL A 26 3.67 12.54 -2.85
N SER A 27 4.72 13.22 -2.39
CA SER A 27 5.94 12.62 -1.82
C SER A 27 6.17 12.95 -0.35
N ASP A 28 5.35 13.80 0.25
CA ASP A 28 5.46 14.28 1.64
C ASP A 28 4.40 13.68 2.58
N GLN A 29 3.67 12.65 2.14
CA GLN A 29 2.76 11.86 2.95
C GLN A 29 3.25 10.42 3.01
N PHE A 30 3.61 9.96 4.20
CA PHE A 30 4.15 8.63 4.47
C PHE A 30 3.14 7.73 5.17
N GLY A 31 3.14 6.46 4.83
CA GLY A 31 2.31 5.43 5.45
C GLY A 31 2.89 4.03 5.25
N ASN A 32 2.10 3.03 5.59
CA ASN A 32 2.44 1.63 5.37
C ASN A 32 1.51 1.07 4.28
N PRO A 33 1.94 0.97 3.01
CA PRO A 33 1.11 0.38 1.97
C PRO A 33 0.73 -1.05 2.36
N THR A 34 -0.57 -1.34 2.49
CA THR A 34 -1.02 -2.60 3.10
C THR A 34 -1.96 -3.36 2.17
N SER A 35 -1.66 -4.63 1.95
CA SER A 35 -2.50 -5.56 1.20
C SER A 35 -3.66 -6.08 2.05
N ALA A 36 -4.87 -6.04 1.52
CA ALA A 36 -6.04 -6.62 2.17
C ALA A 36 -5.87 -8.13 2.41
N LEU A 37 -5.16 -8.83 1.53
CA LEU A 37 -4.86 -10.26 1.70
C LEU A 37 -3.92 -10.49 2.88
N ALA A 38 -2.92 -9.63 3.09
CA ALA A 38 -2.03 -9.72 4.24
C ALA A 38 -2.81 -9.52 5.55
N VAL A 39 -3.67 -8.50 5.59
CA VAL A 39 -4.56 -8.26 6.75
C VAL A 39 -5.47 -9.45 7.02
N ALA A 40 -6.08 -10.03 5.98
CA ALA A 40 -6.97 -11.18 6.13
C ALA A 40 -6.25 -12.42 6.68
N ARG A 41 -5.00 -12.63 6.28
CA ARG A 41 -4.17 -13.72 6.82
C ARG A 41 -3.87 -13.52 8.30
N GLU A 42 -3.47 -12.32 8.68
CA GLU A 42 -3.16 -12.00 10.08
C GLU A 42 -4.41 -12.05 10.96
N LEU A 43 -5.53 -11.52 10.48
CA LEU A 43 -6.80 -11.61 11.17
C LEU A 43 -7.19 -13.08 11.42
N ARG A 44 -6.97 -13.97 10.47
CA ARG A 44 -7.22 -15.40 10.64
C ARG A 44 -6.39 -16.00 11.77
N GLU A 45 -5.15 -15.57 11.96
CA GLU A 45 -4.29 -16.06 13.06
C GLU A 45 -4.76 -15.52 14.41
N ILE A 46 -5.20 -14.25 14.48
CA ILE A 46 -5.80 -13.68 15.69
C ILE A 46 -7.09 -14.43 16.08
N LEU A 47 -7.95 -14.71 15.12
CA LEU A 47 -9.22 -15.41 15.39
C LEU A 47 -9.07 -16.85 15.90
N LYS A 48 -7.91 -17.47 15.74
CA LYS A 48 -7.60 -18.78 16.35
C LYS A 48 -7.22 -18.70 17.82
N ARG A 49 -7.02 -17.51 18.36
CA ARG A 49 -6.54 -17.23 19.70
C ARG A 49 -7.55 -16.37 20.46
N PRO A 50 -8.59 -16.95 21.05
CA PRO A 50 -9.67 -16.21 21.71
C PRO A 50 -9.22 -15.34 22.89
N GLU A 51 -8.01 -15.61 23.43
CA GLU A 51 -7.40 -14.79 24.47
C GLU A 51 -6.85 -13.45 23.95
N LEU A 52 -6.66 -13.29 22.63
CA LEU A 52 -6.16 -12.06 22.03
C LEU A 52 -7.30 -11.05 21.85
N VAL A 53 -7.36 -10.11 22.79
CA VAL A 53 -8.35 -9.04 22.80
C VAL A 53 -7.68 -7.67 22.72
N GLY A 54 -8.38 -6.66 22.20
CA GLY A 54 -7.86 -5.30 22.15
C GLY A 54 -7.78 -4.75 20.73
N THR A 55 -6.97 -3.69 20.56
CA THR A 55 -6.77 -3.02 19.27
C THR A 55 -5.44 -3.44 18.66
N TYR A 56 -5.48 -3.93 17.44
CA TYR A 56 -4.31 -4.37 16.68
C TYR A 56 -4.12 -3.52 15.43
N HIS A 57 -2.97 -2.92 15.27
CA HIS A 57 -2.56 -2.27 14.04
C HIS A 57 -1.95 -3.32 13.09
N MET A 58 -2.67 -3.66 12.03
CA MET A 58 -2.27 -4.69 11.06
C MET A 58 -1.87 -4.05 9.72
N THR A 59 -0.79 -3.27 9.73
CA THR A 59 -0.19 -2.74 8.50
C THR A 59 1.02 -3.53 8.09
N CYS A 60 1.31 -3.63 6.79
CA CYS A 60 2.54 -4.24 6.30
C CYS A 60 3.78 -3.54 6.87
N GLU A 61 4.90 -4.26 6.93
CA GLU A 61 6.20 -3.71 7.34
C GLU A 61 6.75 -2.77 6.28
N GLY A 62 7.71 -1.95 6.69
CA GLY A 62 8.26 -0.89 5.84
C GLY A 62 7.34 0.32 5.74
N GLU A 63 7.80 1.30 5.01
CA GLU A 63 7.09 2.55 4.79
C GLU A 63 7.29 3.04 3.35
N ALA A 64 6.38 3.87 2.88
CA ALA A 64 6.53 4.57 1.61
C ALA A 64 5.69 5.84 1.60
N SER A 65 6.16 6.85 0.86
CA SER A 65 5.29 7.92 0.36
C SER A 65 4.40 7.40 -0.77
N TRP A 66 3.37 8.16 -1.13
CA TRP A 66 2.56 7.82 -2.31
C TRP A 66 3.39 7.78 -3.59
N HIS A 67 4.40 8.68 -3.70
CA HIS A 67 5.33 8.71 -4.83
C HIS A 67 6.17 7.44 -4.93
N GLU A 68 6.80 7.02 -3.83
CA GLU A 68 7.59 5.78 -3.78
C GLU A 68 6.73 4.55 -4.07
N PHE A 69 5.50 4.53 -3.55
CA PHE A 69 4.57 3.45 -3.83
C PHE A 69 4.20 3.38 -5.32
N ALA A 70 4.00 4.54 -5.98
CA ALA A 70 3.73 4.58 -7.43
C ALA A 70 4.94 4.09 -8.25
N LEU A 71 6.17 4.47 -7.88
CA LEU A 71 7.38 4.02 -8.53
C LEU A 71 7.53 2.50 -8.47
N GLU A 72 7.34 1.91 -7.29
CA GLU A 72 7.42 0.45 -7.10
C GLU A 72 6.36 -0.30 -7.92
N ILE A 73 5.13 0.24 -8.02
CA ILE A 73 4.08 -0.34 -8.86
C ILE A 73 4.53 -0.38 -10.32
N PHE A 74 5.06 0.72 -10.84
CA PHE A 74 5.47 0.81 -12.24
C PHE A 74 6.70 -0.07 -12.53
N GLU A 75 7.67 -0.10 -11.63
CA GLU A 75 8.84 -0.97 -11.75
C GLU A 75 8.43 -2.44 -11.87
N ARG A 76 7.58 -2.93 -10.95
CA ARG A 76 7.13 -4.33 -10.95
C ARG A 76 6.24 -4.69 -12.14
N MET A 77 5.51 -3.73 -12.67
CA MET A 77 4.66 -3.92 -13.85
C MET A 77 5.42 -3.72 -15.18
N GLY A 78 6.69 -3.32 -15.16
CA GLY A 78 7.45 -2.99 -16.36
C GLY A 78 6.88 -1.79 -17.12
N ILE A 79 6.21 -0.86 -16.43
CA ILE A 79 5.58 0.32 -17.02
C ILE A 79 6.59 1.47 -17.04
N SER A 80 6.92 1.94 -18.24
CA SER A 80 7.81 3.11 -18.42
C SER A 80 6.99 4.40 -18.37
N GLN A 81 6.67 4.87 -17.17
CA GLN A 81 5.94 6.12 -16.93
C GLN A 81 6.81 7.08 -16.10
N LYS A 82 6.98 8.30 -16.57
CA LYS A 82 7.67 9.34 -15.81
C LYS A 82 6.77 9.80 -14.65
N VAL A 83 7.29 9.68 -13.42
CA VAL A 83 6.62 10.13 -12.19
C VAL A 83 7.48 11.20 -11.53
N LEU A 84 6.90 12.34 -11.22
CA LEU A 84 7.54 13.42 -10.49
C LEU A 84 6.94 13.54 -9.09
N PRO A 85 7.78 13.77 -8.07
CA PRO A 85 7.28 14.09 -6.75
C PRO A 85 6.60 15.47 -6.76
N CYS A 86 5.62 15.64 -5.90
CA CYS A 86 5.01 16.94 -5.62
C CYS A 86 4.64 17.04 -4.15
N ALA A 87 4.41 18.26 -3.68
CA ALA A 87 3.95 18.51 -2.32
C ALA A 87 2.42 18.36 -2.20
N THR A 88 1.96 18.13 -0.97
CA THR A 88 0.53 18.01 -0.64
C THR A 88 -0.28 19.22 -1.11
N GLU A 89 0.29 20.42 -1.00
CA GLU A 89 -0.34 21.68 -1.38
C GLU A 89 -0.66 21.78 -2.87
N GLU A 90 0.06 21.03 -3.71
CA GLU A 90 -0.23 20.96 -5.16
C GLU A 90 -1.49 20.14 -5.49
N PHE A 91 -1.98 19.34 -4.51
CA PHE A 91 -3.19 18.52 -4.64
C PHE A 91 -4.18 18.78 -3.51
N PRO A 92 -4.78 19.98 -3.45
CA PRO A 92 -5.72 20.33 -2.39
C PRO A 92 -6.90 19.36 -2.35
N ARG A 93 -7.26 18.92 -1.14
CA ARG A 93 -8.38 18.03 -0.87
C ARG A 93 -9.28 18.65 0.19
N PRO A 94 -10.61 18.35 0.20
CA PRO A 94 -11.53 18.88 1.20
C PRO A 94 -11.12 18.54 2.64
N ALA A 95 -10.56 17.34 2.87
CA ALA A 95 -10.06 16.92 4.16
C ALA A 95 -8.51 16.96 4.17
N PRO A 96 -7.88 17.57 5.18
CA PRO A 96 -6.45 17.53 5.35
C PRO A 96 -5.96 16.08 5.57
N ARG A 97 -4.84 15.74 4.96
CA ARG A 97 -4.21 14.42 5.14
C ARG A 97 -2.98 14.55 6.02
N PRO A 98 -2.75 13.63 6.95
CA PRO A 98 -1.55 13.65 7.78
C PRO A 98 -0.30 13.41 6.92
N ALA A 99 0.78 14.11 7.23
CA ALA A 99 2.08 13.84 6.61
C ALA A 99 2.63 12.47 7.03
N ASN A 100 2.22 11.98 8.21
CA ASN A 100 2.63 10.68 8.73
C ASN A 100 1.41 9.89 9.21
N SER A 101 1.12 8.79 8.54
CA SER A 101 0.07 7.82 8.89
C SER A 101 0.62 6.42 9.17
N ARG A 102 1.93 6.32 9.47
CA ARG A 102 2.56 5.05 9.84
C ARG A 102 2.06 4.59 11.21
N LEU A 103 1.81 3.30 11.33
CA LEU A 103 1.32 2.68 12.55
C LEU A 103 2.38 1.78 13.16
N GLU A 104 2.57 1.89 14.46
CA GLU A 104 3.36 0.95 15.23
C GLU A 104 2.53 -0.30 15.57
N LYS A 105 3.14 -1.47 15.47
CA LYS A 105 2.47 -2.77 15.59
C LYS A 105 2.80 -3.47 16.91
N MET A 106 2.92 -2.69 17.98
CA MET A 106 3.33 -3.18 19.32
C MET A 106 2.47 -4.37 19.80
N MET A 107 1.14 -4.30 19.60
CA MET A 107 0.25 -5.37 20.05
C MET A 107 0.47 -6.69 19.30
N LEU A 108 0.80 -6.66 18.01
CA LEU A 108 1.18 -7.88 17.28
C LEU A 108 2.43 -8.51 17.87
N LEU A 109 3.46 -7.70 18.09
CA LEU A 109 4.73 -8.14 18.66
C LEU A 109 4.54 -8.74 20.06
N LEU A 110 3.86 -8.03 20.97
CA LEU A 110 3.64 -8.47 22.36
C LEU A 110 2.76 -9.72 22.45
N SER A 111 1.89 -9.95 21.47
CA SER A 111 1.03 -11.13 21.38
C SER A 111 1.76 -12.36 20.80
N GLY A 112 3.04 -12.24 20.45
CA GLY A 112 3.80 -13.33 19.82
C GLY A 112 3.24 -13.72 18.44
N LEU A 113 2.57 -12.80 17.76
CA LEU A 113 2.16 -12.98 16.37
C LEU A 113 3.35 -12.69 15.44
N PRO A 114 3.43 -13.32 14.28
CA PRO A 114 4.49 -13.03 13.33
C PRO A 114 4.37 -11.58 12.83
N PRO A 115 5.47 -10.95 12.43
CA PRO A 115 5.40 -9.64 11.78
C PRO A 115 4.61 -9.74 10.46
N MET A 116 3.92 -8.66 10.12
CA MET A 116 3.29 -8.54 8.82
C MET A 116 4.35 -8.61 7.69
N PRO A 117 4.00 -9.06 6.49
CA PRO A 117 4.94 -9.06 5.37
C PRO A 117 5.41 -7.65 5.04
N ASP A 118 6.60 -7.52 4.44
CA ASP A 118 7.04 -6.26 3.84
C ASP A 118 6.06 -5.82 2.75
N TRP A 119 5.82 -4.50 2.66
CA TRP A 119 4.82 -3.97 1.73
C TRP A 119 5.18 -4.24 0.26
N LYS A 120 6.47 -4.32 -0.07
CA LYS A 120 6.92 -4.62 -1.43
C LYS A 120 6.61 -6.07 -1.80
N ASP A 121 6.83 -7.01 -0.88
CA ASP A 121 6.50 -8.42 -1.09
C ASP A 121 4.99 -8.61 -1.24
N ALA A 122 4.22 -7.97 -0.36
CA ALA A 122 2.76 -7.99 -0.43
C ALA A 122 2.22 -7.36 -1.73
N LEU A 123 2.87 -6.29 -2.22
CA LEU A 123 2.56 -5.69 -3.53
C LEU A 123 2.86 -6.65 -4.67
N GLY A 124 4.04 -7.29 -4.65
CA GLY A 124 4.42 -8.27 -5.66
C GLY A 124 3.43 -9.43 -5.76
N GLU A 125 3.01 -9.97 -4.62
CA GLU A 125 1.99 -11.03 -4.57
C GLU A 125 0.65 -10.55 -5.16
N PHE A 126 0.22 -9.34 -4.81
CA PHE A 126 -1.02 -8.75 -5.31
C PHE A 126 -0.98 -8.57 -6.83
N LEU A 127 0.08 -7.95 -7.35
CA LEU A 127 0.23 -7.70 -8.79
C LEU A 127 0.25 -9.00 -9.59
N ALA A 128 0.97 -10.02 -9.10
CA ALA A 128 1.04 -11.32 -9.75
C ALA A 128 -0.32 -12.04 -9.82
N LYS A 129 -1.21 -11.81 -8.87
CA LYS A 129 -2.56 -12.40 -8.86
C LYS A 129 -3.56 -11.61 -9.68
N GLU A 130 -3.60 -10.30 -9.47
CA GLU A 130 -4.63 -9.42 -10.06
C GLU A 130 -4.38 -9.11 -11.54
N PHE A 131 -3.10 -8.97 -11.92
CA PHE A 131 -2.71 -8.55 -13.27
C PHE A 131 -2.03 -9.66 -14.09
N LYS A 132 -2.21 -10.93 -13.72
CA LYS A 132 -1.57 -12.10 -14.34
C LYS A 132 -1.73 -12.15 -15.87
N ASN A 133 -2.78 -11.56 -16.43
CA ASN A 133 -3.10 -11.58 -17.86
C ASN A 133 -2.82 -10.26 -18.58
N ARG A 134 -2.18 -9.29 -17.91
CA ARG A 134 -1.74 -8.02 -18.53
C ARG A 134 -0.25 -8.10 -18.88
N LYS A 135 0.10 -8.99 -19.81
CA LYS A 135 1.38 -8.97 -20.51
C LYS A 135 1.16 -8.49 -21.93
#